data_4a44e86ceb75ac4a6d5958c467990215
#
_entry.id   4a44e86ceb75ac4a6d5958c467990215
#
_cell.length_a   1.000
_cell.length_b   1.000
_cell.length_c   1.000
_cell.angle_alpha   90.00
_cell.angle_beta   90.00
_cell.angle_gamma   90.00
#
_symmetry.space_group_name_H-M   'P 1'
#
loop_
_entity.id
_entity.type
_entity.pdbx_description
1 polymer ?
#
loop_
_entity_poly.entity_id
_entity_poly.type
_entity_poly.pdbx_seq_one_letter_code
_entity_poly.pdbx_strand_id
1 'polypeptide(L)'
;IPALIKSINRSDILFSIYDGDIKDGSSDCTDDGYASALTMFNQLKRPVVYTPGDNEWTDCHRLNNGGYDTLERLAYLRKTMFPTAASLGRRTMPLLHQGQPGEKFVENTFFSHGGIVFATLNIPGSNNNRILDDKECSYKSARTAADCDAANAEYLERDAANISWMQQAFKSAKAQKARGLVLVFQADPGFDLPETEGLDESQAPRYSGYRNFLDGVVMQTEKFTGQVLLVHGDTHFFKVDKPLYSPTRLLPNLTRLQTFGSPLIHWVRVTVEPKNPNVFAIQPVIVRQ
;
A
#
# COMPACT_ATOMS: atom_id res chain seq x y z
N ILE A 1 13.49 3.43 14.85
CA ILE A 1 13.91 3.17 13.46
C ILE A 1 15.30 2.53 13.38
N PRO A 2 16.40 3.00 14.04
CA PRO A 2 17.73 2.37 13.91
C PRO A 2 17.75 0.89 14.24
N ALA A 3 17.05 0.45 15.29
CA ALA A 3 16.96 -0.97 15.67
C ALA A 3 16.24 -1.81 14.59
N LEU A 4 15.21 -1.26 13.94
CA LEU A 4 14.51 -1.90 12.81
C LEU A 4 15.47 -2.12 11.63
N ILE A 5 16.16 -1.06 11.19
CA ILE A 5 17.14 -1.13 10.09
C ILE A 5 18.22 -2.16 10.39
N LYS A 6 18.76 -2.16 11.63
CA LYS A 6 19.74 -3.14 12.07
C LYS A 6 19.22 -4.58 12.03
N SER A 7 17.97 -4.80 12.46
CA SER A 7 17.28 -6.09 12.42
C SER A 7 17.14 -6.60 11.00
N ILE A 8 16.58 -5.78 10.10
CA ILE A 8 16.41 -6.11 8.68
C ILE A 8 17.76 -6.39 8.01
N ASN A 9 18.77 -5.54 8.23
CA ASN A 9 20.10 -5.67 7.62
C ASN A 9 20.91 -6.90 8.09
N ARG A 10 20.54 -7.52 9.21
CA ARG A 10 21.13 -8.77 9.71
C ARG A 10 20.41 -10.02 9.23
N SER A 11 19.23 -9.83 8.65
CA SER A 11 18.40 -10.95 8.21
C SER A 11 18.75 -11.35 6.78
N ASP A 12 18.59 -12.65 6.49
CA ASP A 12 18.71 -13.17 5.13
C ASP A 12 17.40 -12.98 4.38
N ILE A 13 17.24 -11.79 3.79
CA ILE A 13 16.12 -11.41 2.96
C ILE A 13 16.61 -11.00 1.57
N LEU A 14 15.78 -11.16 0.57
CA LEU A 14 16.08 -10.78 -0.81
C LEU A 14 15.82 -9.29 -1.06
N PHE A 15 14.70 -8.80 -0.57
CA PHE A 15 14.24 -7.41 -0.63
C PHE A 15 13.30 -7.15 0.55
N SER A 16 12.97 -5.90 0.77
CA SER A 16 11.89 -5.47 1.67
C SER A 16 10.86 -4.64 0.90
N ILE A 17 9.63 -4.63 1.41
CA ILE A 17 8.56 -3.77 0.93
C ILE A 17 8.15 -2.88 2.09
N TYR A 18 7.97 -1.60 1.82
CA TYR A 18 7.49 -0.60 2.76
C TYR A 18 6.14 -0.08 2.27
N ASP A 19 5.12 -0.31 3.06
CA ASP A 19 3.72 -0.13 2.71
C ASP A 19 3.11 1.19 3.20
N GLY A 20 3.89 2.28 3.08
CA GLY A 20 3.41 3.65 3.33
C GLY A 20 3.73 4.18 4.72
N ASP A 21 3.32 5.42 4.97
CA ASP A 21 3.48 6.15 6.23
C ASP A 21 4.94 6.38 6.63
N ILE A 22 5.68 7.09 5.76
CA ILE A 22 7.08 7.48 6.03
C ILE A 22 7.22 8.52 7.13
N LYS A 23 6.12 9.14 7.55
CA LYS A 23 5.99 10.04 8.70
C LYS A 23 4.72 9.70 9.49
N ASP A 24 4.58 10.25 10.69
CA ASP A 24 3.34 10.16 11.45
C ASP A 24 2.25 11.11 10.93
N GLY A 25 0.99 10.87 11.34
CA GLY A 25 -0.19 11.63 10.90
C GLY A 25 -0.29 13.06 11.43
N SER A 26 0.73 13.59 12.16
CA SER A 26 0.72 14.92 12.76
C SER A 26 1.99 15.75 12.51
N SER A 27 2.95 15.22 11.76
CA SER A 27 4.13 15.96 11.32
C SER A 27 3.88 16.67 10.00
N ASP A 28 4.53 17.82 9.79
CA ASP A 28 4.43 18.58 8.55
C ASP A 28 4.97 17.81 7.35
N CYS A 29 4.32 17.97 6.20
CA CYS A 29 4.71 17.34 4.93
C CYS A 29 5.84 18.13 4.22
N THR A 30 6.95 18.35 4.91
CA THR A 30 8.08 19.12 4.39
C THR A 30 8.93 18.32 3.39
N ASP A 31 9.63 19.01 2.52
CA ASP A 31 10.61 18.42 1.59
C ASP A 31 11.70 17.64 2.35
N ASP A 32 12.14 18.16 3.51
CA ASP A 32 13.12 17.49 4.37
C ASP A 32 12.60 16.15 4.93
N GLY A 33 11.29 16.03 5.15
CA GLY A 33 10.65 14.78 5.56
C GLY A 33 10.87 13.67 4.53
N TYR A 34 10.61 13.95 3.25
CA TYR A 34 10.84 12.99 2.16
C TYR A 34 12.33 12.68 1.96
N ALA A 35 13.20 13.69 2.04
CA ALA A 35 14.66 13.49 1.95
C ALA A 35 15.18 12.59 3.08
N SER A 36 14.65 12.77 4.29
CA SER A 36 14.97 11.94 5.46
C SER A 36 14.50 10.50 5.28
N ALA A 37 13.29 10.29 4.74
CA ALA A 37 12.78 8.96 4.43
C ALA A 37 13.62 8.25 3.37
N LEU A 38 13.99 8.95 2.30
CA LEU A 38 14.89 8.41 1.27
C LEU A 38 16.26 8.03 1.86
N THR A 39 16.80 8.86 2.74
CA THR A 39 18.04 8.56 3.47
C THR A 39 17.89 7.32 4.34
N MET A 40 16.74 7.14 5.01
CA MET A 40 16.43 5.97 5.80
C MET A 40 16.38 4.69 4.93
N PHE A 41 15.67 4.71 3.79
CA PHE A 41 15.62 3.58 2.88
C PHE A 41 17.00 3.18 2.36
N ASN A 42 17.86 4.17 2.05
CA ASN A 42 19.22 3.94 1.60
C ASN A 42 20.18 3.40 2.69
N GLN A 43 19.74 3.27 3.94
CA GLN A 43 20.46 2.52 4.97
C GLN A 43 20.20 1.00 4.90
N LEU A 44 19.14 0.57 4.22
CA LEU A 44 18.84 -0.84 4.01
C LEU A 44 19.77 -1.42 2.93
N LYS A 45 20.41 -2.57 3.25
CA LYS A 45 21.42 -3.20 2.36
C LYS A 45 20.81 -3.82 1.12
N ARG A 46 19.57 -4.28 1.20
CA ARG A 46 18.83 -4.97 0.14
C ARG A 46 17.87 -4.00 -0.56
N PRO A 47 17.36 -4.36 -1.74
CA PRO A 47 16.34 -3.56 -2.42
C PRO A 47 15.15 -3.26 -1.52
N VAL A 48 14.60 -2.06 -1.65
CA VAL A 48 13.38 -1.62 -0.96
C VAL A 48 12.36 -1.20 -2.01
N VAL A 49 11.23 -1.89 -2.04
CA VAL A 49 10.06 -1.47 -2.80
C VAL A 49 9.19 -0.62 -1.89
N TYR A 50 8.72 0.51 -2.38
CA TYR A 50 7.93 1.45 -1.60
C TYR A 50 6.60 1.74 -2.28
N THR A 51 5.52 1.82 -1.51
CA THR A 51 4.23 2.37 -1.93
C THR A 51 3.82 3.47 -0.95
N PRO A 52 3.25 4.60 -1.41
CA PRO A 52 2.85 5.70 -0.53
C PRO A 52 1.66 5.35 0.37
N GLY A 53 1.62 5.94 1.55
CA GLY A 53 0.45 5.99 2.42
C GLY A 53 -0.24 7.35 2.38
N ASP A 54 -1.20 7.57 3.26
CA ASP A 54 -1.96 8.82 3.35
C ASP A 54 -1.17 9.93 4.04
N ASN A 55 -0.36 9.58 5.02
CA ASN A 55 0.39 10.55 5.81
C ASN A 55 1.37 11.39 4.98
N GLU A 56 1.90 10.86 3.89
CA GLU A 56 2.86 11.57 3.05
C GLU A 56 2.25 12.38 1.91
N TRP A 57 0.93 12.31 1.67
CA TRP A 57 0.35 13.17 0.65
C TRP A 57 -1.15 13.51 0.85
N THR A 58 -2.08 12.54 0.98
CA THR A 58 -3.52 12.85 1.10
C THR A 58 -3.83 13.68 2.33
N ASP A 59 -3.15 13.43 3.44
CA ASP A 59 -3.36 14.09 4.72
C ASP A 59 -2.60 15.40 4.89
N CYS A 60 -1.75 15.73 3.94
CA CYS A 60 -0.93 16.94 4.00
C CYS A 60 -1.75 18.24 4.00
N HIS A 61 -3.01 18.20 3.59
CA HIS A 61 -3.94 19.32 3.67
C HIS A 61 -4.34 19.69 5.10
N ARG A 62 -4.17 18.79 6.07
CA ARG A 62 -4.55 19.03 7.46
C ARG A 62 -3.68 20.14 8.05
N LEU A 63 -4.29 21.02 8.86
CA LEU A 63 -3.58 22.15 9.46
C LEU A 63 -2.41 21.72 10.36
N ASN A 64 -2.55 20.57 11.03
CA ASN A 64 -1.50 19.98 11.86
C ASN A 64 -0.44 19.20 11.05
N ASN A 65 -0.56 19.15 9.74
CA ASN A 65 0.41 18.56 8.81
C ASN A 65 1.01 19.63 7.88
N GLY A 66 0.81 20.91 8.21
CA GLY A 66 1.34 22.07 7.51
C GLY A 66 0.42 22.68 6.46
N GLY A 67 -0.77 22.08 6.17
CA GLY A 67 -1.76 22.65 5.27
C GLY A 67 -1.30 22.74 3.81
N TYR A 68 -0.58 21.74 3.32
CA TYR A 68 -0.05 21.68 1.95
C TYR A 68 -1.11 21.28 0.94
N ASP A 69 -0.91 21.66 -0.32
CA ASP A 69 -1.63 21.08 -1.45
C ASP A 69 -1.26 19.61 -1.62
N THR A 70 -2.26 18.73 -1.53
CA THR A 70 -2.07 17.27 -1.58
C THR A 70 -1.56 16.79 -2.93
N LEU A 71 -1.98 17.42 -4.03
CA LEU A 71 -1.57 17.03 -5.37
C LEU A 71 -0.16 17.51 -5.69
N GLU A 72 0.23 18.66 -5.17
CA GLU A 72 1.62 19.12 -5.21
C GLU A 72 2.52 18.18 -4.41
N ARG A 73 2.10 17.76 -3.20
CA ARG A 73 2.87 16.78 -2.40
C ARG A 73 2.98 15.43 -3.10
N LEU A 74 1.93 14.95 -3.74
CA LEU A 74 1.98 13.72 -4.55
C LEU A 74 2.97 13.87 -5.72
N ALA A 75 2.96 15.00 -6.42
CA ALA A 75 3.90 15.25 -7.49
C ALA A 75 5.36 15.31 -7.00
N TYR A 76 5.59 15.96 -5.87
CA TYR A 76 6.90 16.01 -5.22
C TYR A 76 7.39 14.64 -4.75
N LEU A 77 6.51 13.85 -4.15
CA LEU A 77 6.76 12.47 -3.74
C LEU A 77 7.20 11.62 -4.94
N ARG A 78 6.45 11.66 -6.05
CA ARG A 78 6.76 10.93 -7.29
C ARG A 78 8.15 11.26 -7.81
N LYS A 79 8.49 12.54 -7.83
CA LYS A 79 9.81 13.02 -8.28
C LYS A 79 10.94 12.57 -7.34
N THR A 80 10.69 12.58 -6.02
CA THR A 80 11.73 12.32 -5.01
C THR A 80 11.93 10.82 -4.77
N MET A 81 10.84 10.06 -4.66
CA MET A 81 10.90 8.66 -4.26
C MET A 81 11.01 7.70 -5.46
N PHE A 82 10.64 8.15 -6.67
CA PHE A 82 10.66 7.35 -7.89
C PHE A 82 11.42 8.03 -9.04
N PRO A 83 12.67 8.46 -8.80
CA PRO A 83 13.46 9.18 -9.82
C PRO A 83 13.96 8.28 -10.96
N THR A 84 13.90 6.96 -10.77
CA THR A 84 14.35 5.95 -11.72
C THR A 84 13.42 4.74 -11.73
N ALA A 85 13.57 3.86 -12.72
CA ALA A 85 12.83 2.59 -12.77
C ALA A 85 13.45 1.49 -11.89
N ALA A 86 14.10 1.85 -10.80
CA ALA A 86 14.71 0.91 -9.87
C ALA A 86 14.15 1.11 -8.46
N SER A 87 14.18 0.03 -7.66
CA SER A 87 13.86 0.10 -6.23
C SER A 87 14.81 1.02 -5.47
N LEU A 88 14.42 1.41 -4.27
CA LEU A 88 15.27 2.07 -3.27
C LEU A 88 16.24 1.06 -2.62
N GLY A 89 17.02 1.52 -1.64
CA GLY A 89 18.00 0.71 -0.91
C GLY A 89 19.42 0.84 -1.48
N ARG A 90 20.43 0.32 -0.74
CA ARG A 90 21.84 0.34 -1.21
C ARG A 90 22.08 -0.53 -2.44
N ARG A 91 21.43 -1.68 -2.50
CA ARG A 91 21.31 -2.49 -3.69
C ARG A 91 19.93 -2.26 -4.24
N THR A 92 19.84 -2.08 -5.54
CA THR A 92 18.58 -1.86 -6.24
C THR A 92 18.23 -3.08 -7.09
N MET A 93 16.98 -3.19 -7.46
CA MET A 93 16.48 -4.13 -8.46
C MET A 93 15.60 -3.38 -9.46
N PRO A 94 15.54 -3.82 -10.73
CA PRO A 94 14.66 -3.21 -11.72
C PRO A 94 13.21 -3.48 -11.35
N LEU A 95 12.37 -2.46 -11.50
CA LEU A 95 10.92 -2.53 -11.33
C LEU A 95 10.27 -2.09 -12.65
N LEU A 96 9.15 -2.72 -12.99
CA LEU A 96 8.25 -2.18 -13.98
C LEU A 96 7.33 -1.19 -13.28
N HIS A 97 7.15 -0.02 -13.84
CA HIS A 97 6.27 1.03 -13.33
C HIS A 97 5.10 1.25 -14.28
N GLN A 98 3.95 1.67 -13.76
CA GLN A 98 2.80 2.01 -14.58
C GLN A 98 3.03 3.34 -15.34
N GLY A 99 3.69 4.30 -14.70
CA GLY A 99 4.12 5.59 -15.29
C GLY A 99 5.63 5.65 -15.53
N GLN A 100 6.07 6.74 -16.13
CA GLN A 100 7.50 7.06 -16.27
C GLN A 100 8.05 7.69 -14.98
N PRO A 101 9.36 7.62 -14.70
CA PRO A 101 9.96 8.27 -13.53
C PRO A 101 9.54 9.74 -13.39
N GLY A 102 9.01 10.07 -12.20
CA GLY A 102 8.52 11.41 -11.87
C GLY A 102 7.13 11.78 -12.39
N GLU A 103 6.50 10.92 -13.20
CA GLU A 103 5.16 11.16 -13.76
C GLU A 103 4.06 10.46 -12.96
N LYS A 104 2.80 10.63 -13.40
CA LYS A 104 1.63 9.98 -12.79
C LYS A 104 1.77 8.46 -12.78
N PHE A 105 1.36 7.85 -11.68
CA PHE A 105 1.29 6.40 -11.45
C PHE A 105 2.65 5.67 -11.41
N VAL A 106 3.77 6.39 -11.39
CA VAL A 106 5.12 5.78 -11.26
C VAL A 106 5.27 4.99 -9.97
N GLU A 107 4.52 5.33 -8.92
CA GLU A 107 4.49 4.64 -7.64
C GLU A 107 3.87 3.25 -7.70
N ASN A 108 3.07 2.96 -8.72
CA ASN A 108 2.56 1.63 -8.99
C ASN A 108 3.64 0.78 -9.65
N THR A 109 4.14 -0.21 -8.94
CA THR A 109 5.26 -1.03 -9.39
C THR A 109 4.88 -2.50 -9.55
N PHE A 110 5.69 -3.23 -10.31
CA PHE A 110 5.48 -4.63 -10.59
C PHE A 110 6.82 -5.33 -10.81
N PHE A 111 6.94 -6.54 -10.27
CA PHE A 111 8.07 -7.43 -10.55
C PHE A 111 7.68 -8.89 -10.28
N SER A 112 8.51 -9.84 -10.74
CA SER A 112 8.33 -11.27 -10.46
C SER A 112 9.60 -11.84 -9.83
N HIS A 113 9.45 -12.65 -8.80
CA HIS A 113 10.54 -13.35 -8.15
C HIS A 113 10.09 -14.70 -7.60
N GLY A 114 10.87 -15.75 -7.80
CA GLY A 114 10.61 -17.08 -7.20
C GLY A 114 9.26 -17.70 -7.56
N GLY A 115 8.70 -17.40 -8.74
CA GLY A 115 7.38 -17.89 -9.15
C GLY A 115 6.21 -17.15 -8.50
N ILE A 116 6.47 -15.99 -7.91
CA ILE A 116 5.49 -15.06 -7.35
C ILE A 116 5.54 -13.74 -8.11
N VAL A 117 4.37 -13.17 -8.33
CA VAL A 117 4.21 -11.82 -8.87
C VAL A 117 3.94 -10.85 -7.72
N PHE A 118 4.57 -9.69 -7.76
CA PHE A 118 4.40 -8.62 -6.77
C PHE A 118 3.94 -7.36 -7.49
N ALA A 119 2.94 -6.69 -6.95
CA ALA A 119 2.50 -5.37 -7.44
C ALA A 119 2.21 -4.44 -6.26
N THR A 120 2.68 -3.20 -6.36
CA THR A 120 2.29 -2.12 -5.45
C THR A 120 1.21 -1.26 -6.11
N LEU A 121 0.32 -0.74 -5.30
CA LEU A 121 -0.80 0.11 -5.70
C LEU A 121 -0.86 1.32 -4.76
N ASN A 122 -0.89 2.53 -5.32
CA ASN A 122 -1.13 3.73 -4.52
C ASN A 122 -2.62 3.80 -4.14
N ILE A 123 -2.96 3.11 -3.06
CA ILE A 123 -4.27 3.13 -2.42
C ILE A 123 -4.04 3.54 -0.97
N PRO A 124 -4.04 4.86 -0.69
CA PRO A 124 -3.78 5.39 0.65
C PRO A 124 -5.03 5.34 1.53
N GLY A 125 -4.82 5.49 2.83
CA GLY A 125 -5.86 5.79 3.82
C GLY A 125 -6.70 7.00 3.44
N SER A 126 -7.43 7.55 4.41
CA SER A 126 -8.25 8.75 4.20
C SER A 126 -9.18 8.64 2.98
N ASN A 127 -9.94 7.51 2.94
CA ASN A 127 -10.90 7.18 1.89
C ASN A 127 -10.31 7.24 0.48
N ASN A 128 -9.03 6.88 0.31
CA ASN A 128 -8.37 6.86 -0.99
C ASN A 128 -8.36 8.24 -1.67
N ASN A 129 -8.23 9.33 -0.90
CA ASN A 129 -8.33 10.73 -1.33
C ASN A 129 -9.72 11.15 -1.87
N ARG A 130 -10.74 10.31 -1.72
CA ARG A 130 -12.11 10.65 -2.11
C ARG A 130 -12.78 11.47 -1.03
N ILE A 131 -13.25 12.66 -1.35
CA ILE A 131 -13.94 13.60 -0.47
C ILE A 131 -15.45 13.48 -0.71
N LEU A 132 -16.21 13.28 0.37
CA LEU A 132 -17.63 12.98 0.30
C LEU A 132 -18.52 14.22 0.25
N ASP A 133 -18.14 15.28 0.99
CA ASP A 133 -18.93 16.50 1.11
C ASP A 133 -18.08 17.72 1.50
N ASP A 134 -18.70 18.90 1.50
CA ASP A 134 -18.05 20.19 1.84
C ASP A 134 -17.54 20.23 3.30
N LYS A 135 -18.20 19.50 4.20
CA LYS A 135 -17.77 19.44 5.60
C LYS A 135 -16.46 18.67 5.73
N GLU A 136 -16.34 17.54 5.06
CA GLU A 136 -15.08 16.77 5.02
C GLU A 136 -13.97 17.58 4.33
N CYS A 137 -14.34 18.29 3.23
CA CYS A 137 -13.41 19.15 2.52
C CYS A 137 -12.74 20.18 3.45
N SER A 138 -13.53 20.85 4.28
CA SER A 138 -13.08 21.99 5.10
C SER A 138 -12.66 21.61 6.53
N TYR A 139 -12.96 20.39 7.00
CA TYR A 139 -12.71 20.03 8.39
C TYR A 139 -11.22 19.94 8.71
N LYS A 140 -10.75 20.87 9.58
CA LYS A 140 -9.33 20.99 9.98
C LYS A 140 -8.35 21.02 8.81
N SER A 141 -8.77 21.57 7.70
CA SER A 141 -8.12 21.52 6.41
C SER A 141 -7.80 22.90 5.89
N ALA A 142 -6.71 23.03 5.13
CA ALA A 142 -6.39 24.23 4.35
C ALA A 142 -7.00 24.20 2.95
N ARG A 143 -7.72 23.14 2.56
CA ARG A 143 -8.32 22.98 1.24
C ARG A 143 -9.39 24.04 0.96
N THR A 144 -9.42 24.49 -0.27
CA THR A 144 -10.56 25.20 -0.88
C THR A 144 -11.51 24.21 -1.54
N ALA A 145 -12.70 24.65 -1.97
CA ALA A 145 -13.60 23.82 -2.76
C ALA A 145 -12.93 23.32 -4.05
N ALA A 146 -12.14 24.17 -4.72
CA ALA A 146 -11.41 23.81 -5.92
C ALA A 146 -10.37 22.69 -5.67
N ASP A 147 -9.70 22.71 -4.52
CA ASP A 147 -8.76 21.65 -4.13
C ASP A 147 -9.48 20.32 -3.91
N CYS A 148 -10.68 20.36 -3.36
CA CYS A 148 -11.50 19.17 -3.15
C CYS A 148 -12.04 18.58 -4.45
N ASP A 149 -12.43 19.42 -5.39
CA ASP A 149 -12.80 18.99 -6.75
C ASP A 149 -11.59 18.35 -7.46
N ALA A 150 -10.41 18.95 -7.34
CA ALA A 150 -9.18 18.42 -7.90
C ALA A 150 -8.78 17.08 -7.25
N ALA A 151 -8.92 16.93 -5.93
CA ALA A 151 -8.69 15.69 -5.21
C ALA A 151 -9.63 14.57 -5.67
N ASN A 152 -10.91 14.86 -5.85
CA ASN A 152 -11.88 13.90 -6.37
C ASN A 152 -11.59 13.51 -7.84
N ALA A 153 -11.14 14.44 -8.66
CA ALA A 153 -10.73 14.14 -10.04
C ALA A 153 -9.47 13.24 -10.06
N GLU A 154 -8.47 13.52 -9.20
CA GLU A 154 -7.29 12.68 -9.01
C GLU A 154 -7.68 11.28 -8.54
N TYR A 155 -8.55 11.17 -7.53
CA TYR A 155 -9.06 9.90 -7.05
C TYR A 155 -9.62 9.05 -8.20
N LEU A 156 -10.50 9.60 -9.02
CA LEU A 156 -11.12 8.85 -10.13
C LEU A 156 -10.09 8.38 -11.15
N GLU A 157 -9.12 9.22 -11.49
CA GLU A 157 -8.07 8.89 -12.45
C GLU A 157 -7.14 7.79 -11.91
N ARG A 158 -6.69 7.92 -10.65
CA ARG A 158 -5.79 6.96 -10.01
C ARG A 158 -6.51 5.65 -9.70
N ASP A 159 -7.76 5.67 -9.27
CA ASP A 159 -8.54 4.44 -9.02
C ASP A 159 -8.66 3.61 -10.30
N ALA A 160 -8.99 4.24 -11.43
CA ALA A 160 -9.03 3.55 -12.72
C ALA A 160 -7.65 2.99 -13.13
N ALA A 161 -6.58 3.74 -12.89
CA ALA A 161 -5.21 3.28 -13.14
C ALA A 161 -4.84 2.09 -12.24
N ASN A 162 -5.14 2.15 -10.95
CA ASN A 162 -4.91 1.05 -10.00
C ASN A 162 -5.64 -0.23 -10.40
N ILE A 163 -6.92 -0.12 -10.78
CA ILE A 163 -7.71 -1.28 -11.26
C ILE A 163 -7.06 -1.90 -12.49
N SER A 164 -6.67 -1.09 -13.46
CA SER A 164 -5.98 -1.55 -14.67
C SER A 164 -4.66 -2.26 -14.32
N TRP A 165 -3.87 -1.69 -13.41
CA TRP A 165 -2.59 -2.24 -12.98
C TRP A 165 -2.74 -3.56 -12.23
N MET A 166 -3.70 -3.63 -11.31
CA MET A 166 -4.07 -4.87 -10.63
C MET A 166 -4.48 -5.97 -11.62
N GLN A 167 -5.33 -5.65 -12.60
CA GLN A 167 -5.73 -6.59 -13.63
C GLN A 167 -4.54 -7.10 -14.45
N GLN A 168 -3.58 -6.22 -14.77
CA GLN A 168 -2.35 -6.58 -15.45
C GLN A 168 -1.48 -7.51 -14.59
N ALA A 169 -1.39 -7.27 -13.28
CA ALA A 169 -0.68 -8.15 -12.35
C ALA A 169 -1.28 -9.56 -12.32
N PHE A 170 -2.61 -9.70 -12.21
CA PHE A 170 -3.30 -10.99 -12.30
C PHE A 170 -3.11 -11.67 -13.67
N LYS A 171 -3.23 -10.91 -14.76
CA LYS A 171 -2.97 -11.42 -16.12
C LYS A 171 -1.56 -11.98 -16.25
N SER A 172 -0.57 -11.24 -15.75
CA SER A 172 0.83 -11.65 -15.76
C SER A 172 1.05 -12.90 -14.90
N ALA A 173 0.46 -12.94 -13.69
CA ALA A 173 0.55 -14.11 -12.81
C ALA A 173 -0.03 -15.38 -13.48
N LYS A 174 -1.18 -15.26 -14.16
CA LYS A 174 -1.77 -16.36 -14.93
C LYS A 174 -0.86 -16.81 -16.09
N ALA A 175 -0.34 -15.85 -16.87
CA ALA A 175 0.53 -16.14 -18.02
C ALA A 175 1.84 -16.84 -17.59
N GLN A 176 2.41 -16.45 -16.47
CA GLN A 176 3.62 -17.05 -15.88
C GLN A 176 3.33 -18.33 -15.10
N LYS A 177 2.08 -18.75 -14.96
CA LYS A 177 1.65 -19.84 -14.07
C LYS A 177 2.20 -19.66 -12.66
N ALA A 178 2.19 -18.40 -12.18
CA ALA A 178 2.70 -18.05 -10.87
C ALA A 178 1.89 -18.75 -9.78
N ARG A 179 2.58 -19.21 -8.74
CA ARG A 179 1.94 -19.88 -7.60
C ARG A 179 1.24 -18.91 -6.66
N GLY A 180 1.66 -17.65 -6.70
CA GLY A 180 1.05 -16.59 -5.89
C GLY A 180 1.21 -15.21 -6.51
N LEU A 181 0.37 -14.31 -6.04
CA LEU A 181 0.38 -12.89 -6.31
C LEU A 181 0.34 -12.13 -4.99
N VAL A 182 1.21 -11.14 -4.83
CA VAL A 182 1.22 -10.23 -3.69
C VAL A 182 0.79 -8.86 -4.18
N LEU A 183 -0.29 -8.32 -3.61
CA LEU A 183 -0.75 -6.94 -3.81
C LEU A 183 -0.44 -6.14 -2.56
N VAL A 184 0.31 -5.05 -2.69
CA VAL A 184 0.72 -4.19 -1.59
C VAL A 184 0.14 -2.80 -1.77
N PHE A 185 -0.48 -2.27 -0.75
CA PHE A 185 -1.04 -0.92 -0.67
C PHE A 185 -1.01 -0.46 0.78
N GLN A 186 -1.43 0.77 1.12
CA GLN A 186 -1.30 1.23 2.50
C GLN A 186 -2.62 1.13 3.27
N ALA A 187 -3.74 1.53 2.71
CA ALA A 187 -5.01 1.72 3.41
C ALA A 187 -5.55 0.47 4.14
N ASP A 188 -6.29 0.68 5.20
CA ASP A 188 -7.28 -0.29 5.69
C ASP A 188 -8.66 0.05 5.09
N PRO A 189 -9.16 -0.72 4.11
CA PRO A 189 -10.41 -0.40 3.42
C PRO A 189 -11.66 -0.91 4.15
N GLY A 190 -11.60 -1.16 5.44
CA GLY A 190 -12.74 -1.64 6.24
C GLY A 190 -12.94 -3.15 6.17
N PHE A 191 -11.89 -3.91 6.38
CA PHE A 191 -11.94 -5.39 6.38
C PHE A 191 -12.48 -6.01 7.68
N ASP A 192 -12.71 -5.24 8.74
CA ASP A 192 -12.73 -5.75 10.10
C ASP A 192 -14.10 -6.17 10.63
N LEU A 193 -15.10 -6.31 9.77
CA LEU A 193 -16.38 -6.82 10.23
C LEU A 193 -16.42 -8.34 10.24
N PRO A 194 -16.60 -8.97 11.42
CA PRO A 194 -16.95 -10.37 11.48
C PRO A 194 -18.36 -10.58 10.89
N GLU A 195 -18.58 -11.73 10.28
CA GLU A 195 -19.90 -12.14 9.73
C GLU A 195 -21.07 -12.00 10.72
N THR A 196 -20.79 -12.03 12.00
CA THR A 196 -21.78 -11.94 13.07
C THR A 196 -22.31 -10.53 13.30
N GLU A 197 -21.65 -9.51 12.75
CA GLU A 197 -22.11 -8.14 12.85
C GLU A 197 -22.90 -7.78 11.59
N GLY A 198 -24.12 -7.33 11.76
CA GLY A 198 -25.07 -7.05 10.68
C GLY A 198 -24.69 -5.87 9.77
N LEU A 199 -23.47 -5.35 9.88
CA LEU A 199 -22.94 -4.24 9.11
C LEU A 199 -21.62 -4.63 8.47
N ASP A 200 -21.55 -4.58 7.15
CA ASP A 200 -20.30 -4.64 6.39
C ASP A 200 -19.63 -3.26 6.42
N GLU A 201 -18.53 -3.13 7.14
CA GLU A 201 -17.83 -1.86 7.32
C GLU A 201 -17.38 -1.26 5.99
N SER A 202 -16.97 -2.09 5.03
CA SER A 202 -16.57 -1.65 3.70
C SER A 202 -17.68 -0.89 2.94
N GLN A 203 -18.94 -1.09 3.34
CA GLN A 203 -20.10 -0.38 2.78
C GLN A 203 -20.32 1.01 3.39
N ALA A 204 -19.66 1.35 4.49
CA ALA A 204 -19.78 2.68 5.08
C ALA A 204 -19.27 3.76 4.11
N PRO A 205 -19.89 4.95 4.09
CA PRO A 205 -19.48 6.03 3.17
C PRO A 205 -17.99 6.37 3.24
N ARG A 206 -17.40 6.33 4.44
CA ARG A 206 -15.98 6.61 4.68
C ARG A 206 -15.00 5.63 4.00
N TYR A 207 -15.49 4.50 3.49
CA TYR A 207 -14.71 3.50 2.75
C TYR A 207 -15.11 3.42 1.27
N SER A 208 -15.97 4.33 0.81
CA SER A 208 -16.49 4.30 -0.56
C SER A 208 -15.41 4.46 -1.63
N GLY A 209 -14.26 5.04 -1.30
CA GLY A 209 -13.11 5.17 -2.18
C GLY A 209 -12.37 3.86 -2.47
N TYR A 210 -12.71 2.77 -1.78
CA TYR A 210 -12.07 1.47 -1.97
C TYR A 210 -12.93 0.43 -2.68
N ARG A 211 -14.22 0.71 -2.91
CA ARG A 211 -15.18 -0.28 -3.44
C ARG A 211 -14.74 -0.92 -4.74
N ASN A 212 -14.35 -0.11 -5.73
CA ASN A 212 -13.91 -0.62 -7.02
C ASN A 212 -12.68 -1.55 -6.89
N PHE A 213 -11.76 -1.20 -6.01
CA PHE A 213 -10.59 -2.02 -5.72
C PHE A 213 -10.99 -3.35 -5.08
N LEU A 214 -11.82 -3.34 -4.03
CA LEU A 214 -12.26 -4.54 -3.34
C LEU A 214 -13.05 -5.47 -4.27
N ASP A 215 -13.97 -4.94 -5.05
CA ASP A 215 -14.72 -5.70 -6.06
C ASP A 215 -13.78 -6.31 -7.11
N GLY A 216 -12.79 -5.54 -7.53
CA GLY A 216 -11.75 -6.02 -8.44
C GLY A 216 -10.92 -7.15 -7.85
N VAL A 217 -10.50 -7.05 -6.59
CA VAL A 217 -9.77 -8.10 -5.86
C VAL A 217 -10.59 -9.39 -5.81
N VAL A 218 -11.85 -9.30 -5.41
CA VAL A 218 -12.77 -10.46 -5.36
C VAL A 218 -12.86 -11.12 -6.74
N MET A 219 -13.24 -10.36 -7.76
CA MET A 219 -13.46 -10.87 -9.12
C MET A 219 -12.21 -11.54 -9.72
N GLN A 220 -11.03 -10.95 -9.47
CA GLN A 220 -9.78 -11.50 -10.00
C GLN A 220 -9.29 -12.72 -9.21
N THR A 221 -9.47 -12.73 -7.89
CA THR A 221 -9.07 -13.82 -7.01
C THR A 221 -9.88 -15.09 -7.28
N GLU A 222 -11.19 -14.97 -7.51
CA GLU A 222 -12.06 -16.10 -7.91
C GLU A 222 -11.58 -16.78 -9.20
N LYS A 223 -10.95 -16.04 -10.10
CA LYS A 223 -10.46 -16.52 -11.39
C LYS A 223 -8.97 -16.89 -11.38
N PHE A 224 -8.32 -16.86 -10.23
CA PHE A 224 -6.90 -17.16 -10.07
C PHE A 224 -6.70 -18.46 -9.28
N THR A 225 -5.93 -19.38 -9.82
CA THR A 225 -5.67 -20.68 -9.18
C THR A 225 -4.55 -20.66 -8.15
N GLY A 226 -3.72 -19.60 -8.16
CA GLY A 226 -2.65 -19.40 -7.17
C GLY A 226 -3.16 -18.70 -5.90
N GLN A 227 -2.27 -18.53 -4.93
CA GLN A 227 -2.58 -17.81 -3.69
C GLN A 227 -2.43 -16.30 -3.89
N VAL A 228 -3.32 -15.53 -3.31
CA VAL A 228 -3.27 -14.05 -3.28
C VAL A 228 -2.99 -13.60 -1.86
N LEU A 229 -1.96 -12.80 -1.69
CA LEU A 229 -1.62 -12.13 -0.43
C LEU A 229 -1.84 -10.63 -0.59
N LEU A 230 -2.80 -10.08 0.16
CA LEU A 230 -2.95 -8.65 0.34
C LEU A 230 -2.05 -8.21 1.49
N VAL A 231 -1.23 -7.20 1.27
CA VAL A 231 -0.37 -6.60 2.30
C VAL A 231 -0.73 -5.13 2.44
N HIS A 232 -1.04 -4.71 3.65
CA HIS A 232 -1.36 -3.30 3.94
C HIS A 232 -0.97 -2.88 5.35
N GLY A 233 -1.01 -1.58 5.64
CA GLY A 233 -0.71 -0.96 6.91
C GLY A 233 -1.90 -0.22 7.53
N ASP A 234 -1.74 1.10 7.71
CA ASP A 234 -2.71 2.11 8.16
C ASP A 234 -3.09 2.02 9.66
N THR A 235 -3.80 1.00 10.09
CA THR A 235 -4.30 0.88 11.47
C THR A 235 -3.32 0.30 12.48
N HIS A 236 -2.10 -0.07 12.06
CA HIS A 236 -0.95 -0.44 12.90
C HIS A 236 -1.05 -1.76 13.68
N PHE A 237 -2.08 -2.57 13.44
CA PHE A 237 -2.26 -3.86 14.12
C PHE A 237 -1.78 -5.02 13.24
N PHE A 238 -0.78 -5.74 13.69
CA PHE A 238 -0.40 -6.97 13.00
C PHE A 238 -1.56 -7.96 12.99
N LYS A 239 -2.00 -8.36 11.80
CA LYS A 239 -3.12 -9.28 11.61
C LYS A 239 -2.92 -10.14 10.38
N VAL A 240 -3.31 -11.40 10.47
CA VAL A 240 -3.37 -12.33 9.34
C VAL A 240 -4.71 -13.03 9.36
N ASP A 241 -5.49 -12.88 8.30
CA ASP A 241 -6.82 -13.50 8.19
C ASP A 241 -7.25 -13.71 6.74
N LYS A 242 -8.52 -14.11 6.56
CA LYS A 242 -9.19 -14.34 5.27
C LYS A 242 -10.32 -13.32 5.10
N PRO A 243 -10.03 -12.14 4.52
CA PRO A 243 -11.03 -11.08 4.36
C PRO A 243 -11.95 -11.33 3.16
N LEU A 244 -12.96 -10.46 2.98
CA LEU A 244 -13.85 -10.41 1.83
C LEU A 244 -14.69 -11.67 1.61
N TYR A 245 -14.99 -12.38 2.69
CA TYR A 245 -15.93 -13.49 2.64
C TYR A 245 -17.38 -13.03 2.90
N SER A 246 -18.34 -13.83 2.53
CA SER A 246 -19.76 -13.66 2.84
C SER A 246 -20.40 -15.04 3.01
N PRO A 247 -21.66 -15.15 3.52
CA PRO A 247 -22.36 -16.42 3.62
C PRO A 247 -22.46 -17.22 2.31
N THR A 248 -22.33 -16.53 1.18
CA THR A 248 -22.44 -17.13 -0.16
C THR A 248 -21.11 -17.15 -0.94
N ARG A 249 -20.03 -16.63 -0.37
CA ARG A 249 -18.73 -16.50 -1.04
C ARG A 249 -17.58 -16.76 -0.08
N LEU A 250 -16.73 -17.72 -0.45
CA LEU A 250 -15.45 -17.96 0.19
C LEU A 250 -14.33 -17.74 -0.82
N LEU A 251 -13.26 -17.08 -0.39
CA LEU A 251 -12.02 -16.88 -1.14
C LEU A 251 -10.88 -17.63 -0.43
N PRO A 252 -10.81 -18.98 -0.55
CA PRO A 252 -9.85 -19.77 0.23
C PRO A 252 -8.40 -19.45 -0.13
N ASN A 253 -8.16 -18.98 -1.34
CA ASN A 253 -6.87 -18.56 -1.85
C ASN A 253 -6.52 -17.08 -1.58
N LEU A 254 -7.35 -16.31 -0.88
CA LEU A 254 -7.06 -14.96 -0.44
C LEU A 254 -6.58 -14.97 1.02
N THR A 255 -5.51 -14.23 1.30
CA THR A 255 -5.02 -13.98 2.66
C THR A 255 -4.70 -12.50 2.78
N ARG A 256 -5.06 -11.88 3.91
CA ARG A 256 -4.64 -10.54 4.29
C ARG A 256 -3.49 -10.62 5.29
N LEU A 257 -2.49 -9.78 5.09
CA LEU A 257 -1.46 -9.43 6.04
C LEU A 257 -1.53 -7.92 6.30
N GLN A 258 -1.93 -7.53 7.48
CA GLN A 258 -1.76 -6.18 7.97
C GLN A 258 -0.45 -6.09 8.76
N THR A 259 0.36 -5.08 8.47
CA THR A 259 1.68 -4.91 9.04
C THR A 259 1.64 -4.15 10.37
N PHE A 260 2.78 -4.11 11.06
CA PHE A 260 2.96 -3.26 12.23
C PHE A 260 3.09 -1.80 11.85
N GLY A 261 2.72 -0.91 12.75
CA GLY A 261 2.98 0.52 12.69
C GLY A 261 3.32 1.10 14.07
N SER A 262 3.61 2.39 14.14
CA SER A 262 3.93 3.08 15.41
C SER A 262 2.79 2.91 16.43
N PRO A 263 3.09 2.67 17.75
CA PRO A 263 4.41 2.63 18.36
C PRO A 263 5.15 1.30 18.25
N LEU A 264 4.53 0.25 17.68
CA LEU A 264 5.08 -1.10 17.58
C LEU A 264 5.95 -1.22 16.31
N ILE A 265 7.19 -0.71 16.39
CA ILE A 265 8.13 -0.69 15.26
C ILE A 265 8.76 -2.09 15.09
N HIS A 266 8.04 -2.96 14.39
CA HIS A 266 8.44 -4.32 14.07
C HIS A 266 8.34 -4.55 12.55
N TRP A 267 8.68 -5.74 12.08
CA TRP A 267 8.51 -6.11 10.68
C TRP A 267 8.00 -7.54 10.52
N VAL A 268 7.54 -7.86 9.34
CA VAL A 268 7.02 -9.20 9.04
C VAL A 268 7.87 -9.86 7.98
N ARG A 269 8.30 -11.08 8.25
CA ARG A 269 8.95 -11.93 7.27
C ARG A 269 7.89 -12.74 6.53
N VAL A 270 7.88 -12.64 5.22
CA VAL A 270 7.10 -13.51 4.35
C VAL A 270 8.06 -14.43 3.60
N THR A 271 7.93 -15.72 3.83
CA THR A 271 8.74 -16.74 3.15
C THR A 271 7.88 -17.44 2.10
N VAL A 272 8.40 -17.54 0.88
CA VAL A 272 7.75 -18.32 -0.18
C VAL A 272 8.21 -19.77 -0.05
N GLU A 273 7.27 -20.67 0.25
CA GLU A 273 7.53 -22.09 0.43
C GLU A 273 7.02 -22.91 -0.77
N PRO A 274 7.92 -23.38 -1.66
CA PRO A 274 7.51 -24.03 -2.92
C PRO A 274 6.65 -25.30 -2.76
N LYS A 275 6.75 -25.98 -1.63
CA LYS A 275 6.00 -27.22 -1.34
C LYS A 275 4.74 -26.99 -0.51
N ASN A 276 4.54 -25.77 0.03
CA ASN A 276 3.38 -25.42 0.82
C ASN A 276 2.21 -25.05 -0.10
N PRO A 277 1.04 -25.68 0.00
CA PRO A 277 -0.13 -25.32 -0.81
C PRO A 277 -0.61 -23.86 -0.53
N ASN A 278 -0.33 -23.32 0.66
CA ASN A 278 -0.63 -21.93 1.01
C ASN A 278 0.41 -20.94 0.49
N VAL A 279 1.53 -21.41 -0.04
CA VAL A 279 2.62 -20.65 -0.68
C VAL A 279 3.38 -19.73 0.30
N PHE A 280 2.68 -18.96 1.14
CA PHE A 280 3.26 -17.95 2.01
C PHE A 280 3.29 -18.39 3.47
N ALA A 281 4.47 -18.41 4.08
CA ALA A 281 4.64 -18.50 5.53
C ALA A 281 4.92 -17.10 6.08
N ILE A 282 4.08 -16.64 7.00
CA ILE A 282 4.07 -15.27 7.54
C ILE A 282 4.56 -15.33 9.00
N GLN A 283 5.62 -14.59 9.31
CA GLN A 283 6.23 -14.58 10.63
C GLN A 283 6.48 -13.14 11.10
N PRO A 284 5.88 -12.69 12.22
CA PRO A 284 6.24 -11.42 12.83
C PRO A 284 7.66 -11.49 13.41
N VAL A 285 8.45 -10.44 13.20
CA VAL A 285 9.80 -10.31 13.75
C VAL A 285 9.83 -9.14 14.72
N ILE A 286 9.88 -9.46 15.99
CA ILE A 286 9.86 -8.48 17.07
C ILE A 286 11.25 -7.86 17.22
N VAL A 287 11.31 -6.57 17.00
CA VAL A 287 12.54 -5.77 17.17
C VAL A 287 12.63 -5.35 18.64
N ARG A 288 13.69 -5.78 19.32
CA ARG A 288 14.00 -5.31 20.68
C ARG A 288 14.68 -3.96 20.56
N GLN A 289 14.17 -3.00 21.31
CA GLN A 289 14.74 -1.65 21.42
C GLN A 289 16.02 -1.67 22.26
#